data_68ac530ff57895c1b8ed3dcc63096f2e
#
_entry.id   68ac530ff57895c1b8ed3dcc63096f2e
#
_cell.length_a   1.000
_cell.length_b   1.000
_cell.length_c   1.000
_cell.angle_alpha   90.00
_cell.angle_beta   90.00
_cell.angle_gamma   90.00
#
_symmetry.space_group_name_H-M   'P 1'
#
loop_
_entity.id
_entity.type
_entity.pdbx_description
1 polymer ?
#
loop_
_entity_poly.entity_id
_entity_poly.type
_entity_poly.pdbx_seq_one_letter_code
_entity_poly.pdbx_strand_id
1 'polypeptide(L)'
;MNRYIDGIAPFLEKIIQMTESKQMKWEKSGNNAYRCVDVKDSLSIEISGGNGFAGSNITFKLYSADKLEYEYTPGFMVKYPDFEALLSKLYSLVEEEDLKRITSKLSKIMSAFSKGENE
;
A
#
# COMPACT_ATOMS: atom_id res chain seq x y z
N MET A 1 25.08 -0.39 -7.83
CA MET A 1 24.37 -0.89 -6.65
C MET A 1 23.83 0.28 -5.85
N ASN A 2 22.57 0.25 -5.49
CA ASN A 2 21.93 1.36 -4.78
C ASN A 2 21.82 1.04 -3.29
N ARG A 3 22.55 1.76 -2.46
CA ARG A 3 22.58 1.53 -1.02
C ARG A 3 21.22 1.69 -0.36
N TYR A 4 20.42 2.63 -0.84
CA TYR A 4 19.08 2.87 -0.27
C TYR A 4 18.17 1.68 -0.54
N ILE A 5 18.16 1.20 -1.77
CA ILE A 5 17.32 0.07 -2.15
C ILE A 5 17.76 -1.20 -1.41
N ASP A 6 19.07 -1.45 -1.33
CA ASP A 6 19.59 -2.61 -0.62
C ASP A 6 19.24 -2.59 0.87
N GLY A 7 19.16 -1.40 1.46
CA GLY A 7 18.80 -1.26 2.86
C GLY A 7 17.31 -1.31 3.10
N ILE A 8 16.52 -0.82 2.14
CA ILE A 8 15.06 -0.73 2.28
C ILE A 8 14.38 -2.04 1.88
N ALA A 9 14.95 -2.81 0.97
CA ALA A 9 14.32 -4.05 0.49
C ALA A 9 13.98 -5.03 1.62
N PRO A 10 14.89 -5.33 2.58
CA PRO A 10 14.54 -6.20 3.70
C PRO A 10 13.43 -5.63 4.58
N PHE A 11 13.44 -4.31 4.76
CA PHE A 11 12.38 -3.62 5.50
C PHE A 11 11.04 -3.75 4.78
N LEU A 12 11.05 -3.59 3.47
CA LEU A 12 9.85 -3.74 2.66
C LEU A 12 9.30 -5.17 2.72
N GLU A 13 10.18 -6.17 2.70
CA GLU A 13 9.78 -7.56 2.87
C GLU A 13 9.09 -7.79 4.21
N LYS A 14 9.62 -7.15 5.26
CA LYS A 14 9.02 -7.24 6.58
C LYS A 14 7.65 -6.59 6.61
N ILE A 15 7.50 -5.44 5.97
CA ILE A 15 6.23 -4.75 5.88
C ILE A 15 5.21 -5.64 5.16
N ILE A 16 5.62 -6.31 4.10
CA ILE A 16 4.75 -7.23 3.37
C ILE A 16 4.26 -8.36 4.28
N GLN A 17 5.17 -8.97 5.03
CA GLN A 17 4.82 -10.03 5.98
C GLN A 17 3.83 -9.54 7.03
N MET A 18 4.08 -8.35 7.58
CA MET A 18 3.20 -7.78 8.59
C MET A 18 1.83 -7.41 8.02
N THR A 19 1.79 -7.01 6.77
CA THR A 19 0.53 -6.72 6.09
C THR A 19 -0.26 -8.01 5.85
N GLU A 20 0.43 -9.06 5.41
CA GLU A 20 -0.19 -10.37 5.19
C GLU A 20 -0.76 -10.95 6.48
N SER A 21 -0.08 -10.75 7.61
CA SER A 21 -0.52 -11.23 8.91
C SER A 21 -1.48 -10.28 9.61
N LYS A 22 -1.86 -9.19 8.94
CA LYS A 22 -2.80 -8.19 9.44
C LYS A 22 -2.31 -7.46 10.69
N GLN A 23 -1.01 -7.34 10.82
CA GLN A 23 -0.39 -6.59 11.91
C GLN A 23 -0.22 -5.12 11.58
N MET A 24 -0.41 -4.74 10.32
CA MET A 24 -0.34 -3.35 9.89
C MET A 24 -1.68 -2.94 9.28
N LYS A 25 -2.11 -1.75 9.65
CA LYS A 25 -3.35 -1.18 9.12
C LYS A 25 -3.02 -0.08 8.12
N TRP A 26 -3.62 -0.17 6.98
CA TRP A 26 -3.44 0.81 5.92
C TRP A 26 -4.72 1.61 5.74
N GLU A 27 -4.56 2.91 5.54
CA GLU A 27 -5.67 3.80 5.29
C GLU A 27 -5.51 4.44 3.93
N LYS A 28 -6.61 4.61 3.24
CA LYS A 28 -6.58 5.26 1.93
C LYS A 28 -6.28 6.75 2.13
N SER A 29 -5.22 7.24 1.49
CA SER A 29 -4.79 8.63 1.62
C SER A 29 -5.02 9.45 0.36
N GLY A 30 -5.44 8.80 -0.73
CA GLY A 30 -5.74 9.46 -1.99
C GLY A 30 -6.37 8.46 -2.94
N ASN A 31 -6.59 8.85 -4.19
CA ASN A 31 -7.27 8.00 -5.16
C ASN A 31 -6.60 6.64 -5.34
N ASN A 32 -5.29 6.63 -5.45
CA ASN A 32 -4.54 5.39 -5.60
C ASN A 32 -3.39 5.37 -4.60
N ALA A 33 -3.64 5.88 -3.40
CA ALA A 33 -2.61 6.00 -2.39
C ALA A 33 -3.09 5.46 -1.06
N TYR A 34 -2.18 4.80 -0.35
CA TYR A 34 -2.44 4.22 0.96
C TYR A 34 -1.31 4.59 1.89
N ARG A 35 -1.67 4.86 3.14
CA ARG A 35 -0.69 5.24 4.16
C ARG A 35 -0.86 4.35 5.38
N CYS A 36 0.27 3.89 5.91
CA CYS A 36 0.32 3.17 7.17
C CYS A 36 0.95 4.08 8.21
N VAL A 37 0.20 4.36 9.25
CA VAL A 37 0.65 5.14 10.39
C VAL A 37 0.78 4.15 11.55
N ASP A 38 1.60 4.46 12.54
CA ASP A 38 1.86 3.59 13.69
C ASP A 38 2.96 2.56 13.50
N VAL A 39 3.88 2.86 12.63
CA VAL A 39 5.13 2.15 12.67
C VAL A 39 5.92 2.77 13.84
N LYS A 40 6.65 1.96 14.57
CA LYS A 40 7.41 2.42 15.72
C LYS A 40 8.30 3.63 15.36
N ASP A 41 8.51 4.50 16.33
CA ASP A 41 9.38 5.68 16.22
C ASP A 41 8.83 6.75 15.27
N SER A 42 7.51 6.89 15.24
CA SER A 42 6.84 7.91 14.43
C SER A 42 7.11 7.79 12.94
N LEU A 43 7.41 6.59 12.49
CA LEU A 43 7.58 6.34 11.07
C LEU A 43 6.22 6.14 10.41
N SER A 44 6.08 6.61 9.19
CA SER A 44 4.92 6.30 8.38
C SER A 44 5.36 6.01 6.95
N ILE A 45 4.56 5.21 6.28
CA ILE A 45 4.87 4.75 4.93
C ILE A 45 3.69 5.06 4.05
N GLU A 46 3.97 5.58 2.86
CA GLU A 46 2.92 5.81 1.87
C GLU A 46 3.31 5.09 0.58
N ILE A 47 2.33 4.39 0.00
CA ILE A 47 2.50 3.80 -1.32
C ILE A 47 1.39 4.34 -2.21
N SER A 48 1.73 4.61 -3.45
CA SER A 48 0.74 5.11 -4.40
C SER A 48 0.97 4.48 -5.77
N GLY A 49 -0.13 4.12 -6.42
CA GLY A 49 -0.09 3.57 -7.76
C GLY A 49 -0.33 4.68 -8.77
N GLY A 50 0.36 4.60 -9.90
CA GLY A 50 0.15 5.54 -10.99
C GLY A 50 -0.48 4.86 -12.19
N ASN A 51 -1.05 5.67 -13.09
CA ASN A 51 -1.61 5.18 -14.34
C ASN A 51 -0.51 5.07 -15.39
N GLY A 52 0.29 4.01 -15.30
CA GLY A 52 1.39 3.82 -16.23
C GLY A 52 1.04 2.83 -17.33
N PHE A 53 1.61 3.07 -18.49
CA PHE A 53 1.43 2.17 -19.63
C PHE A 53 2.18 0.87 -19.50
N ALA A 54 3.23 0.84 -18.70
CA ALA A 54 4.13 -0.30 -18.65
C ALA A 54 4.24 -0.85 -17.23
N GLY A 55 3.19 -1.51 -16.77
CA GLY A 55 3.25 -2.21 -15.49
C GLY A 55 3.10 -1.30 -14.29
N SER A 56 3.77 -1.65 -13.20
CA SER A 56 3.56 -0.99 -11.92
C SER A 56 4.34 0.31 -11.80
N ASN A 57 3.62 1.40 -11.63
CA ASN A 57 4.19 2.70 -11.29
C ASN A 57 3.93 2.97 -9.80
N ILE A 58 4.48 2.12 -8.95
CA ILE A 58 4.26 2.27 -7.52
C ILE A 58 5.34 3.17 -6.92
N THR A 59 4.90 4.27 -6.34
CA THR A 59 5.79 5.18 -5.62
C THR A 59 5.77 4.80 -4.14
N PHE A 60 6.94 4.77 -3.54
CA PHE A 60 7.12 4.46 -2.13
C PHE A 60 7.71 5.68 -1.43
N LYS A 61 7.09 6.06 -0.32
CA LYS A 61 7.57 7.18 0.50
C LYS A 61 7.69 6.76 1.95
N LEU A 62 8.79 7.12 2.56
CA LEU A 62 9.04 6.87 3.97
C LEU A 62 9.14 8.21 4.69
N TYR A 63 8.35 8.37 5.73
CA TYR A 63 8.32 9.59 6.54
C TYR A 63 8.76 9.30 7.95
N SER A 64 9.45 10.25 8.56
CA SER A 64 9.79 10.21 9.98
C SER A 64 9.29 11.51 10.60
N ALA A 65 8.36 11.41 11.56
CA ALA A 65 7.74 12.58 12.20
C ALA A 65 7.23 13.59 11.15
N ASP A 66 6.52 13.10 10.15
CA ASP A 66 5.94 13.88 9.04
C ASP A 66 6.96 14.51 8.09
N LYS A 67 8.24 14.17 8.25
CA LYS A 67 9.28 14.62 7.34
C LYS A 67 9.61 13.50 6.35
N LEU A 68 9.64 13.83 5.05
CA LEU A 68 10.00 12.86 4.02
C LEU A 68 11.47 12.50 4.14
N GLU A 69 11.74 11.22 4.42
CA GLU A 69 13.10 10.71 4.56
C GLU A 69 13.59 10.03 3.29
N TYR A 70 12.71 9.35 2.57
CA TYR A 70 13.08 8.64 1.37
C TYR A 70 11.90 8.54 0.44
N GLU A 71 12.15 8.68 -0.85
CA GLU A 71 11.13 8.49 -1.87
C GLU A 71 11.71 7.68 -3.02
N TYR A 72 10.99 6.66 -3.44
CA TYR A 72 11.30 5.90 -4.64
C TYR A 72 10.17 6.09 -5.64
N THR A 73 10.53 6.61 -6.81
CA THR A 73 9.58 6.78 -7.91
C THR A 73 10.10 5.97 -9.09
N PRO A 74 9.30 5.08 -9.68
CA PRO A 74 9.73 4.32 -10.84
C PRO A 74 10.08 5.24 -12.00
N GLY A 75 11.18 4.93 -12.67
CA GLY A 75 11.60 5.70 -13.82
C GLY A 75 11.02 5.15 -15.11
N PHE A 76 11.45 5.72 -16.21
CA PHE A 76 11.03 5.30 -17.54
C PHE A 76 11.45 3.87 -17.85
N MET A 77 12.60 3.46 -17.32
CA MET A 77 13.09 2.09 -17.47
C MET A 77 13.17 1.42 -16.11
N VAL A 78 12.84 0.14 -16.06
CA VAL A 78 12.91 -0.64 -14.83
C VAL A 78 14.38 -0.86 -14.47
N LYS A 79 14.85 -0.19 -13.40
CA LYS A 79 16.24 -0.30 -12.94
C LYS A 79 16.40 -1.32 -11.84
N TYR A 80 15.38 -1.53 -11.04
CA TYR A 80 15.43 -2.40 -9.87
C TYR A 80 14.21 -3.31 -9.89
N PRO A 81 14.20 -4.33 -10.77
CA PRO A 81 13.00 -5.16 -10.94
C PRO A 81 12.56 -5.89 -9.68
N ASP A 82 13.51 -6.36 -8.88
CA ASP A 82 13.16 -7.07 -7.65
C ASP A 82 12.51 -6.15 -6.62
N PHE A 83 13.02 -4.93 -6.50
CA PHE A 83 12.46 -3.94 -5.60
C PHE A 83 11.07 -3.50 -6.05
N GLU A 84 10.92 -3.26 -7.35
CA GLU A 84 9.63 -2.85 -7.90
C GLU A 84 8.61 -3.98 -7.80
N ALA A 85 9.04 -5.24 -7.90
CA ALA A 85 8.15 -6.37 -7.68
C ALA A 85 7.65 -6.42 -6.24
N LEU A 86 8.51 -6.11 -5.27
CA LEU A 86 8.10 -6.03 -3.87
C LEU A 86 7.07 -4.92 -3.66
N LEU A 87 7.30 -3.77 -4.27
CA LEU A 87 6.34 -2.65 -4.18
C LEU A 87 4.99 -3.03 -4.78
N SER A 88 5.00 -3.71 -5.93
CA SER A 88 3.77 -4.17 -6.57
C SER A 88 3.03 -5.16 -5.69
N LYS A 89 3.76 -6.07 -5.06
CA LYS A 89 3.17 -7.05 -4.16
C LYS A 89 2.51 -6.36 -2.96
N LEU A 90 3.21 -5.42 -2.36
CA LEU A 90 2.67 -4.68 -1.23
C LEU A 90 1.43 -3.89 -1.61
N TYR A 91 1.49 -3.19 -2.73
CA TYR A 91 0.35 -2.41 -3.21
C TYR A 91 -0.87 -3.29 -3.45
N SER A 92 -0.67 -4.45 -4.09
CA SER A 92 -1.76 -5.39 -4.37
C SER A 92 -2.39 -5.91 -3.08
N LEU A 93 -1.57 -6.22 -2.07
CA LEU A 93 -2.07 -6.69 -0.78
C LEU A 93 -2.92 -5.63 -0.09
N VAL A 94 -2.44 -4.39 -0.09
CA VAL A 94 -3.14 -3.29 0.56
C VAL A 94 -4.43 -2.96 -0.19
N GLU A 95 -4.38 -2.95 -1.52
CA GLU A 95 -5.56 -2.70 -2.34
C GLU A 95 -6.61 -3.79 -2.14
N GLU A 96 -6.18 -5.05 -2.04
CA GLU A 96 -7.09 -6.16 -1.80
C GLU A 96 -7.79 -6.04 -0.44
N GLU A 97 -7.04 -5.63 0.59
CA GLU A 97 -7.63 -5.41 1.91
C GLU A 97 -8.66 -4.27 1.88
N ASP A 98 -8.36 -3.20 1.17
CA ASP A 98 -9.28 -2.08 1.03
C ASP A 98 -10.54 -2.51 0.27
N LEU A 99 -10.37 -3.29 -0.78
CA LEU A 99 -11.49 -3.80 -1.57
C LEU A 99 -12.39 -4.70 -0.73
N LYS A 100 -11.81 -5.57 0.08
CA LYS A 100 -12.58 -6.43 0.99
C LYS A 100 -13.37 -5.61 1.99
N ARG A 101 -12.77 -4.55 2.51
CA ARG A 101 -13.44 -3.65 3.46
C ARG A 101 -14.65 -2.98 2.82
N ILE A 102 -14.49 -2.47 1.59
CA ILE A 102 -15.57 -1.82 0.86
C ILE A 102 -16.67 -2.83 0.51
N THR A 103 -16.28 -4.00 0.03
CA THR A 103 -17.23 -5.05 -0.34
C THR A 103 -18.05 -5.50 0.87
N SER A 104 -17.40 -5.61 2.04
CA SER A 104 -18.11 -5.95 3.26
C SER A 104 -19.14 -4.90 3.64
N LYS A 105 -18.81 -3.63 3.49
CA LYS A 105 -19.75 -2.53 3.76
C LYS A 105 -20.92 -2.57 2.79
N LEU A 106 -20.65 -2.82 1.51
CA LEU A 106 -21.70 -2.92 0.51
C LEU A 106 -22.63 -4.09 0.81
N SER A 107 -22.10 -5.23 1.24
CA SER A 107 -22.90 -6.38 1.62
C SER A 107 -23.85 -6.05 2.76
N LYS A 108 -23.36 -5.31 3.76
CA LYS A 108 -24.21 -4.90 4.89
C LYS A 108 -25.32 -3.97 4.43
N ILE A 109 -25.02 -3.05 3.53
CA ILE A 109 -26.01 -2.12 2.99
C ILE A 109 -27.06 -2.91 2.20
N MET A 110 -26.64 -3.83 1.35
CA MET A 110 -27.55 -4.66 0.56
C MET A 110 -28.46 -5.49 1.44
N SER A 111 -27.91 -6.07 2.51
CA SER A 111 -28.71 -6.82 3.48
C SER A 111 -29.78 -5.96 4.14
N ALA A 112 -29.42 -4.72 4.47
CA ALA A 112 -30.36 -3.79 5.08
C ALA A 112 -31.49 -3.46 4.11
N PHE A 113 -31.18 -3.24 2.84
CA PHE A 113 -32.21 -2.99 1.82
C PHE A 113 -33.14 -4.18 1.63
N SER A 114 -32.56 -5.39 1.58
CA SER A 114 -33.35 -6.61 1.42
C SER A 114 -34.34 -6.80 2.56
N LYS A 115 -33.91 -6.52 3.79
CA LYS A 115 -34.78 -6.61 4.95
C LYS A 115 -35.93 -5.59 4.88
N GLY A 116 -35.62 -4.40 4.41
CA GLY A 116 -36.63 -3.37 4.24
C GLY A 116 -37.69 -3.75 3.19
N GLU A 117 -37.26 -4.41 2.12
CA GLU A 117 -38.16 -4.83 1.07
C GLU A 117 -39.08 -5.97 1.48
N ASN A 118 -38.66 -6.79 2.40
CA ASN A 118 -39.43 -7.95 2.84
C ASN A 118 -40.43 -7.64 3.95
N GLU A 119 -40.45 -6.43 4.40
CA GLU A 119 -41.46 -5.99 5.34
C GLU A 119 -42.68 -5.44 4.62
#